data_f5ccae809d1b415f939b84b919af83c1
#
_entry.id   f5ccae809d1b415f939b84b919af83c1
#
_cell.length_a   1.000
_cell.length_b   1.000
_cell.length_c   1.000
_cell.angle_alpha   90.00
_cell.angle_beta   90.00
_cell.angle_gamma   90.00
#
_symmetry.space_group_name_H-M   'P 1'
#
loop_
_entity.id
_entity.type
_entity.pdbx_description
1 polymer ?
#
loop_
_entity_poly.entity_id
_entity_poly.type
_entity_poly.pdbx_seq_one_letter_code
_entity_poly.pdbx_strand_id
1 'polypeptide(L)'
;MFTVIVVTIGAVALLITTGYLLGTRRGLDAREALRKQGAADAEELARLRERVSEQHDDEEKLRVAIQRVLSPLVQREQLAQDLARVENRSGTQRDLTALLDQVAERGNLTAVLLSDEQGLPLAASSGARDLERLGATSSLMLLLADRLACDESHTPVSLLVHDADNSVTLCRLFHVDKQRLSLTAVSRGVQLGPAALDPVLVPLQTALVGGAREEE
;
A
#
# COMPACT_ATOMS: atom_id res chain seq x y z
N MET A 1 -62.46 -74.26 38.54
CA MET A 1 -61.04 -74.04 38.33
C MET A 1 -60.67 -73.48 36.95
N PHE A 2 -61.29 -73.98 35.88
CA PHE A 2 -61.00 -73.59 34.50
C PHE A 2 -61.25 -72.08 34.19
N THR A 3 -62.30 -71.51 34.71
CA THR A 3 -62.66 -70.09 34.55
C THR A 3 -61.67 -69.12 35.14
N VAL A 4 -61.04 -69.41 36.28
CA VAL A 4 -60.08 -68.59 36.94
C VAL A 4 -58.75 -68.51 36.09
N ILE A 5 -58.35 -69.60 35.49
CA ILE A 5 -57.16 -69.72 34.63
C ILE A 5 -57.34 -68.92 33.37
N VAL A 6 -58.48 -68.92 32.74
CA VAL A 6 -58.78 -68.18 31.52
C VAL A 6 -58.78 -66.65 31.79
N VAL A 7 -59.34 -66.24 32.93
CA VAL A 7 -59.39 -64.84 33.30
C VAL A 7 -57.95 -64.26 33.62
N THR A 8 -57.11 -65.06 34.29
CA THR A 8 -55.73 -64.67 34.59
C THR A 8 -54.90 -64.59 33.32
N ILE A 9 -54.99 -65.48 32.38
CA ILE A 9 -54.30 -65.45 31.10
C ILE A 9 -54.77 -64.23 30.29
N GLY A 10 -56.05 -63.92 30.28
CA GLY A 10 -56.59 -62.74 29.61
C GLY A 10 -56.10 -61.42 30.19
N ALA A 11 -56.00 -61.32 31.54
CA ALA A 11 -55.46 -60.13 32.21
C ALA A 11 -53.98 -59.94 31.95
N VAL A 12 -53.17 -60.99 31.92
CA VAL A 12 -51.74 -60.92 31.61
C VAL A 12 -51.54 -60.53 30.13
N ALA A 13 -52.30 -61.10 29.20
CA ALA A 13 -52.21 -60.71 27.79
C ALA A 13 -52.57 -59.21 27.56
N LEU A 14 -53.58 -58.75 28.29
CA LEU A 14 -54.02 -57.36 28.19
C LEU A 14 -52.97 -56.37 28.78
N LEU A 15 -52.29 -56.75 29.86
CA LEU A 15 -51.18 -55.96 30.44
C LEU A 15 -49.96 -55.94 29.50
N ILE A 16 -49.60 -57.01 28.84
CA ILE A 16 -48.49 -57.08 27.93
C ILE A 16 -48.81 -56.24 26.68
N THR A 17 -50.00 -56.29 26.14
CA THR A 17 -50.41 -55.56 24.94
C THR A 17 -50.49 -54.05 25.26
N THR A 18 -51.02 -53.65 26.41
CA THR A 18 -51.01 -52.21 26.82
C THR A 18 -49.61 -51.69 27.11
N GLY A 19 -48.76 -52.49 27.76
CA GLY A 19 -47.33 -52.13 27.97
C GLY A 19 -46.57 -52.00 26.67
N TYR A 20 -46.79 -52.87 25.72
CA TYR A 20 -46.17 -52.79 24.40
C TYR A 20 -46.65 -51.57 23.59
N LEU A 21 -47.93 -51.26 23.57
CA LEU A 21 -48.52 -50.11 22.91
C LEU A 21 -48.05 -48.79 23.52
N LEU A 22 -47.96 -48.69 24.85
CA LEU A 22 -47.40 -47.50 25.54
C LEU A 22 -45.90 -47.33 25.31
N GLY A 23 -45.14 -48.42 25.29
CA GLY A 23 -43.71 -48.43 25.02
C GLY A 23 -43.38 -47.98 23.59
N THR A 24 -44.12 -48.47 22.60
CA THR A 24 -43.95 -48.08 21.20
C THR A 24 -44.30 -46.62 20.94
N ARG A 25 -45.41 -46.12 21.55
CA ARG A 25 -45.78 -44.70 21.43
C ARG A 25 -44.73 -43.79 22.04
N ARG A 26 -44.23 -44.04 23.26
CA ARG A 26 -43.14 -43.28 23.90
C ARG A 26 -41.84 -43.33 23.11
N GLY A 27 -41.54 -44.49 22.50
CA GLY A 27 -40.36 -44.62 21.63
C GLY A 27 -40.45 -43.81 20.34
N LEU A 28 -41.63 -43.67 19.75
CA LEU A 28 -41.88 -42.86 18.57
C LEU A 28 -41.78 -41.36 18.90
N ASP A 29 -42.42 -40.92 20.00
CA ASP A 29 -42.38 -39.55 20.45
C ASP A 29 -40.94 -39.10 20.79
N ALA A 30 -40.15 -39.97 21.45
CA ALA A 30 -38.75 -39.68 21.75
C ALA A 30 -37.89 -39.57 20.49
N ARG A 31 -38.11 -40.41 19.47
CA ARG A 31 -37.43 -40.33 18.19
C ARG A 31 -37.82 -39.09 17.40
N GLU A 32 -39.05 -38.68 17.46
CA GLU A 32 -39.53 -37.45 16.82
C GLU A 32 -38.96 -36.19 17.50
N ALA A 33 -38.89 -36.17 18.84
CA ALA A 33 -38.22 -35.10 19.60
C ALA A 33 -36.75 -34.99 19.26
N LEU A 34 -36.02 -36.12 19.20
CA LEU A 34 -34.60 -36.12 18.80
C LEU A 34 -34.41 -35.68 17.34
N ARG A 35 -35.30 -36.03 16.44
CA ARG A 35 -35.27 -35.54 15.06
C ARG A 35 -35.49 -34.03 14.97
N LYS A 36 -36.45 -33.49 15.75
CA LYS A 36 -36.70 -32.04 15.79
C LYS A 36 -35.52 -31.31 16.38
N GLN A 37 -34.89 -31.81 17.46
CA GLN A 37 -33.66 -31.25 18.00
C GLN A 37 -32.51 -31.29 17.00
N GLY A 38 -32.28 -32.44 16.36
CA GLY A 38 -31.23 -32.56 15.34
C GLY A 38 -31.46 -31.65 14.12
N ALA A 39 -32.70 -31.39 13.75
CA ALA A 39 -33.01 -30.43 12.68
C ALA A 39 -32.75 -28.97 13.11
N ALA A 40 -33.10 -28.60 14.34
CA ALA A 40 -32.85 -27.31 14.91
C ALA A 40 -31.32 -27.01 15.05
N ASP A 41 -30.60 -28.02 15.58
CA ASP A 41 -29.12 -27.93 15.70
C ASP A 41 -28.44 -27.81 14.33
N ALA A 42 -28.94 -28.53 13.32
CA ALA A 42 -28.42 -28.44 11.95
C ALA A 42 -28.68 -27.04 11.34
N GLU A 43 -29.83 -26.45 11.59
CA GLU A 43 -30.17 -25.11 11.13
C GLU A 43 -29.30 -24.04 11.84
N GLU A 44 -29.08 -24.18 13.15
CA GLU A 44 -28.21 -23.30 13.90
C GLU A 44 -26.76 -23.39 13.42
N LEU A 45 -26.26 -24.59 13.17
CA LEU A 45 -24.92 -24.79 12.57
C LEU A 45 -24.80 -24.19 11.17
N ALA A 46 -25.86 -24.28 10.35
CA ALA A 46 -25.87 -23.63 9.04
C ALA A 46 -25.79 -22.11 9.15
N ARG A 47 -26.57 -21.52 10.06
CA ARG A 47 -26.53 -20.05 10.33
C ARG A 47 -25.17 -19.58 10.89
N LEU A 48 -24.56 -20.39 11.77
CA LEU A 48 -23.24 -20.08 12.29
C LEU A 48 -22.16 -20.15 11.20
N ARG A 49 -22.24 -21.15 10.32
CA ARG A 49 -21.31 -21.25 9.17
C ARG A 49 -21.45 -20.07 8.23
N GLU A 50 -22.66 -19.63 7.94
CA GLU A 50 -22.93 -18.47 7.10
C GLU A 50 -22.33 -17.20 7.71
N ARG A 51 -22.53 -16.94 9.01
CA ARG A 51 -21.93 -15.81 9.71
C ARG A 51 -20.39 -15.85 9.71
N VAL A 52 -19.81 -17.03 9.93
CA VAL A 52 -18.34 -17.18 9.89
C VAL A 52 -17.82 -16.91 8.48
N SER A 53 -18.53 -17.35 7.45
CA SER A 53 -18.17 -17.06 6.06
C SER A 53 -18.25 -15.56 5.74
N GLU A 54 -19.32 -14.90 6.17
CA GLU A 54 -19.48 -13.45 6.01
C GLU A 54 -18.37 -12.66 6.73
N GLN A 55 -18.03 -13.05 7.96
CA GLN A 55 -16.93 -12.44 8.71
C GLN A 55 -15.59 -12.61 8.02
N HIS A 56 -15.34 -13.81 7.47
CA HIS A 56 -14.10 -14.09 6.75
C HIS A 56 -13.98 -13.23 5.47
N ASP A 57 -15.07 -13.10 4.72
CA ASP A 57 -15.12 -12.24 3.53
C ASP A 57 -14.89 -10.76 3.88
N ASP A 58 -15.43 -10.29 5.00
CA ASP A 58 -15.25 -8.93 5.46
C ASP A 58 -13.83 -8.66 5.97
N GLU A 59 -13.22 -9.64 6.66
CA GLU A 59 -11.80 -9.58 7.06
C GLU A 59 -10.88 -9.51 5.84
N GLU A 60 -11.17 -10.29 4.79
CA GLU A 60 -10.38 -10.28 3.56
C GLU A 60 -10.51 -8.95 2.82
N LYS A 61 -11.73 -8.39 2.70
CA LYS A 61 -11.97 -7.06 2.14
C LYS A 61 -11.22 -5.98 2.92
N LEU A 62 -11.27 -6.04 4.26
CA LEU A 62 -10.57 -5.10 5.12
C LEU A 62 -9.05 -5.22 4.94
N ARG A 63 -8.51 -6.43 4.87
CA ARG A 63 -7.08 -6.68 4.63
C ARG A 63 -6.62 -6.09 3.30
N VAL A 64 -7.39 -6.32 2.23
CA VAL A 64 -7.11 -5.75 0.91
C VAL A 64 -7.19 -4.22 0.92
N ALA A 65 -8.17 -3.65 1.60
CA ALA A 65 -8.30 -2.20 1.75
C ALA A 65 -7.11 -1.60 2.52
N ILE A 66 -6.71 -2.22 3.63
CA ILE A 66 -5.55 -1.82 4.43
C ILE A 66 -4.26 -1.90 3.58
N GLN A 67 -4.03 -2.99 2.87
CA GLN A 67 -2.86 -3.13 1.99
C GLN A 67 -2.83 -2.05 0.92
N ARG A 68 -3.98 -1.71 0.31
CA ARG A 68 -4.09 -0.67 -0.71
C ARG A 68 -3.71 0.71 -0.17
N VAL A 69 -4.06 1.01 1.09
CA VAL A 69 -3.74 2.31 1.73
C VAL A 69 -2.31 2.35 2.26
N LEU A 70 -1.83 1.26 2.86
CA LEU A 70 -0.50 1.23 3.49
C LEU A 70 0.63 1.02 2.49
N SER A 71 0.43 0.27 1.40
CA SER A 71 1.47 -0.02 0.41
C SER A 71 2.17 1.24 -0.11
N PRO A 72 1.47 2.30 -0.55
CA PRO A 72 2.14 3.51 -1.03
C PRO A 72 2.90 4.27 0.08
N LEU A 73 2.45 4.18 1.34
CA LEU A 73 3.16 4.81 2.45
C LEU A 73 4.47 4.10 2.77
N VAL A 74 4.44 2.76 2.80
CA VAL A 74 5.64 1.94 3.01
C VAL A 74 6.64 2.16 1.88
N GLN A 75 6.18 2.21 0.63
CA GLN A 75 7.05 2.48 -0.53
C GLN A 75 7.72 3.85 -0.43
N ARG A 76 7.00 4.89 0.00
CA ARG A 76 7.57 6.24 0.20
C ARG A 76 8.62 6.26 1.29
N GLU A 77 8.37 5.58 2.39
CA GLU A 77 9.33 5.49 3.50
C GLU A 77 10.59 4.73 3.10
N GLN A 78 10.44 3.61 2.39
CA GLN A 78 11.58 2.86 1.84
C GLN A 78 12.40 3.71 0.88
N LEU A 79 11.74 4.42 -0.04
CA LEU A 79 12.40 5.34 -0.96
C LEU A 79 13.19 6.42 -0.21
N ALA A 80 12.60 7.04 0.80
CA ALA A 80 13.29 8.07 1.60
C ALA A 80 14.51 7.50 2.32
N GLN A 81 14.42 6.28 2.88
CA GLN A 81 15.53 5.62 3.55
C GLN A 81 16.64 5.22 2.57
N ASP A 82 16.29 4.73 1.37
CA ASP A 82 17.26 4.36 0.34
C ASP A 82 17.99 5.58 -0.21
N LEU A 83 17.28 6.69 -0.40
CA LEU A 83 17.88 7.96 -0.82
C LEU A 83 18.73 8.60 0.29
N ALA A 84 18.38 8.44 1.55
CA ALA A 84 19.18 8.95 2.68
C ALA A 84 20.55 8.24 2.80
N ARG A 85 20.73 7.06 2.19
CA ARG A 85 22.00 6.34 2.14
C ARG A 85 22.92 6.78 1.00
N VAL A 86 22.49 7.76 0.20
CA VAL A 86 23.34 8.34 -0.85
C VAL A 86 24.47 9.11 -0.19
N GLU A 87 25.72 8.67 -0.41
CA GLU A 87 26.92 9.30 0.14
C GLU A 87 27.66 10.04 -0.97
N ASN A 88 28.04 11.27 -0.67
CA ASN A 88 28.97 12.01 -1.54
C ASN A 88 30.41 11.62 -1.20
N ARG A 89 31.16 11.17 -2.20
CA ARG A 89 32.55 10.70 -2.02
C ARG A 89 33.61 11.71 -2.44
N SER A 90 33.30 12.75 -3.20
CA SER A 90 34.24 13.82 -3.63
C SER A 90 33.52 14.94 -4.40
N GLY A 91 34.12 16.13 -4.48
CA GLY A 91 33.49 17.38 -4.89
C GLY A 91 33.63 17.77 -6.37
N THR A 92 33.84 16.86 -7.31
CA THR A 92 34.04 17.21 -8.74
C THR A 92 32.75 17.05 -9.56
N GLN A 93 32.68 17.70 -10.74
CA GLN A 93 31.51 17.58 -11.65
C GLN A 93 31.22 16.13 -12.10
N ARG A 94 32.25 15.29 -12.20
CA ARG A 94 32.09 13.83 -12.45
C ARG A 94 31.40 13.14 -11.28
N ASP A 95 31.61 13.67 -10.09
CA ASP A 95 30.99 13.13 -8.87
C ASP A 95 29.51 13.51 -8.78
N LEU A 96 29.08 14.65 -9.33
CA LEU A 96 27.67 15.01 -9.44
C LEU A 96 26.90 14.01 -10.33
N THR A 97 27.45 13.64 -11.47
CA THR A 97 26.82 12.63 -12.32
C THR A 97 26.76 11.27 -11.60
N ALA A 98 27.83 10.86 -10.94
CA ALA A 98 27.85 9.61 -10.17
C ALA A 98 26.88 9.63 -8.98
N LEU A 99 26.73 10.80 -8.34
CA LEU A 99 25.76 10.99 -7.27
C LEU A 99 24.33 10.91 -7.80
N LEU A 100 24.03 11.53 -8.94
CA LEU A 100 22.72 11.45 -9.59
C LEU A 100 22.42 10.04 -10.10
N ASP A 101 23.42 9.28 -10.53
CA ASP A 101 23.29 7.88 -10.88
C ASP A 101 22.91 7.01 -9.66
N GLN A 102 23.55 7.24 -8.50
CA GLN A 102 23.16 6.57 -7.26
C GLN A 102 21.74 6.92 -6.83
N VAL A 103 21.33 8.18 -6.99
CA VAL A 103 19.96 8.62 -6.71
C VAL A 103 18.96 7.91 -7.64
N ALA A 104 19.28 7.84 -8.94
CA ALA A 104 18.44 7.17 -9.93
C ALA A 104 18.32 5.67 -9.64
N GLU A 105 19.41 5.00 -9.33
CA GLU A 105 19.45 3.56 -9.04
C GLU A 105 18.69 3.24 -7.75
N ARG A 106 19.01 3.92 -6.65
CA ARG A 106 18.38 3.67 -5.34
C ARG A 106 16.93 4.08 -5.29
N GLY A 107 16.58 5.17 -5.99
CA GLY A 107 15.21 5.66 -6.10
C GLY A 107 14.35 4.91 -7.12
N ASN A 108 14.94 3.97 -7.87
CA ASN A 108 14.31 3.33 -9.03
C ASN A 108 13.71 4.38 -9.98
N LEU A 109 14.49 5.44 -10.25
CA LEU A 109 14.11 6.55 -11.10
C LEU A 109 14.63 6.31 -12.52
N THR A 110 13.84 6.70 -13.50
CA THR A 110 14.22 6.57 -14.93
C THR A 110 15.27 7.60 -15.33
N ALA A 111 15.21 8.79 -14.75
CA ALA A 111 16.13 9.89 -14.99
C ALA A 111 16.14 10.85 -13.82
N VAL A 112 17.32 11.45 -13.56
CA VAL A 112 17.49 12.53 -12.60
C VAL A 112 18.32 13.63 -13.27
N LEU A 113 17.87 14.88 -13.12
CA LEU A 113 18.51 16.05 -13.69
C LEU A 113 18.67 17.12 -12.62
N LEU A 114 19.86 17.67 -12.50
CA LEU A 114 20.14 18.90 -11.78
C LEU A 114 20.23 20.04 -12.79
N SER A 115 19.48 21.11 -12.58
CA SER A 115 19.50 22.28 -13.45
C SER A 115 19.55 23.57 -12.65
N ASP A 116 20.03 24.63 -13.31
CA ASP A 116 20.07 25.97 -12.77
C ASP A 116 18.69 26.65 -12.75
N GLU A 117 18.69 27.96 -12.37
CA GLU A 117 17.45 28.76 -12.33
C GLU A 117 16.82 29.02 -13.69
N GLN A 118 17.53 28.78 -14.80
CA GLN A 118 17.06 28.91 -16.16
C GLN A 118 16.59 27.56 -16.72
N GLY A 119 16.81 26.47 -15.98
CA GLY A 119 16.51 25.10 -16.39
C GLY A 119 17.62 24.48 -17.25
N LEU A 120 18.79 25.11 -17.34
CA LEU A 120 19.92 24.55 -18.05
C LEU A 120 20.54 23.39 -17.26
N PRO A 121 20.83 22.25 -17.91
CA PRO A 121 21.42 21.09 -17.25
C PRO A 121 22.81 21.38 -16.70
N LEU A 122 23.00 21.19 -15.40
CA LEU A 122 24.32 21.23 -14.74
C LEU A 122 24.92 19.81 -14.66
N ALA A 123 24.09 18.83 -14.31
CA ALA A 123 24.46 17.42 -14.30
C ALA A 123 23.21 16.55 -14.50
N ALA A 124 23.39 15.35 -15.03
CA ALA A 124 22.30 14.40 -15.20
C ALA A 124 22.78 12.98 -14.92
N SER A 125 21.83 12.09 -14.54
CA SER A 125 22.11 10.67 -14.45
C SER A 125 22.37 10.07 -15.83
N SER A 126 23.26 9.09 -15.93
CA SER A 126 23.64 8.41 -17.18
C SER A 126 22.46 7.72 -17.87
N GLY A 127 21.42 7.37 -17.12
CA GLY A 127 20.18 6.78 -17.61
C GLY A 127 19.22 7.77 -18.29
N ALA A 128 19.47 9.09 -18.19
CA ALA A 128 18.62 10.13 -18.77
C ALA A 128 18.80 10.18 -20.30
N ARG A 129 17.90 9.55 -21.05
CA ARG A 129 18.00 9.41 -22.51
C ARG A 129 17.62 10.66 -23.29
N ASP A 130 16.81 11.54 -22.72
CA ASP A 130 16.26 12.72 -23.39
C ASP A 130 16.45 13.95 -22.50
N LEU A 131 17.71 14.41 -22.45
CA LEU A 131 18.12 15.55 -21.61
C LEU A 131 17.46 16.85 -22.04
N GLU A 132 17.27 17.07 -23.35
CA GLU A 132 16.63 18.29 -23.85
C GLU A 132 15.19 18.39 -23.40
N ARG A 133 14.45 17.28 -23.52
CA ARG A 133 13.06 17.22 -23.05
C ARG A 133 12.97 17.39 -21.53
N LEU A 134 13.87 16.77 -20.80
CA LEU A 134 13.89 16.86 -19.34
C LEU A 134 14.25 18.26 -18.87
N GLY A 135 15.24 18.90 -19.51
CA GLY A 135 15.62 20.30 -19.29
C GLY A 135 14.47 21.26 -19.60
N ALA A 136 13.81 21.09 -20.75
CA ALA A 136 12.64 21.88 -21.10
C ALA A 136 11.50 21.72 -20.07
N THR A 137 11.27 20.47 -19.59
CA THR A 137 10.27 20.21 -18.55
C THR A 137 10.67 20.91 -17.24
N SER A 138 11.94 20.84 -16.85
CA SER A 138 12.47 21.54 -15.66
C SER A 138 12.27 23.05 -15.76
N SER A 139 12.62 23.67 -16.91
CA SER A 139 12.39 25.08 -17.19
C SER A 139 10.92 25.49 -17.06
N LEU A 140 10.01 24.69 -17.64
CA LEU A 140 8.57 24.94 -17.54
C LEU A 140 8.06 24.85 -16.10
N MET A 141 8.57 23.90 -15.31
CA MET A 141 8.23 23.77 -13.90
C MET A 141 8.75 24.96 -13.08
N LEU A 142 9.95 25.45 -13.37
CA LEU A 142 10.50 26.66 -12.74
C LEU A 142 9.63 27.88 -13.07
N LEU A 143 9.29 28.06 -14.34
CA LEU A 143 8.40 29.15 -14.76
C LEU A 143 7.02 29.06 -14.09
N LEU A 144 6.48 27.85 -13.95
CA LEU A 144 5.23 27.63 -13.23
C LEU A 144 5.34 27.96 -11.76
N ALA A 145 6.46 27.56 -11.11
CA ALA A 145 6.72 27.89 -9.72
C ALA A 145 6.76 29.42 -9.50
N ASP A 146 7.39 30.15 -10.39
CA ASP A 146 7.47 31.63 -10.33
C ASP A 146 6.10 32.27 -10.52
N ARG A 147 5.26 31.69 -11.39
CA ARG A 147 3.88 32.17 -11.59
C ARG A 147 2.96 31.88 -10.41
N LEU A 148 3.23 30.80 -9.68
CA LEU A 148 2.47 30.42 -8.49
C LEU A 148 2.96 31.15 -7.23
N ALA A 149 4.19 31.69 -7.25
CA ALA A 149 4.71 32.51 -6.17
C ALA A 149 3.95 33.85 -6.13
N CYS A 150 2.93 33.93 -5.29
CA CYS A 150 2.16 35.18 -5.12
C CYS A 150 2.87 36.20 -4.24
N ASP A 151 3.65 35.70 -3.25
CA ASP A 151 4.46 36.47 -2.28
C ASP A 151 5.67 35.63 -1.86
N GLU A 152 6.68 36.25 -1.28
CA GLU A 152 7.89 35.55 -0.79
C GLU A 152 7.58 34.39 0.19
N SER A 153 6.48 34.49 0.91
CA SER A 153 6.02 33.46 1.86
C SER A 153 5.36 32.24 1.23
N HIS A 154 5.00 32.30 -0.07
CA HIS A 154 4.24 31.27 -0.76
C HIS A 154 4.99 30.68 -1.97
N THR A 155 6.30 30.67 -1.95
CA THR A 155 7.11 30.11 -3.03
C THR A 155 6.99 28.58 -3.04
N PRO A 156 6.55 27.96 -4.15
CA PRO A 156 6.53 26.50 -4.26
C PRO A 156 7.92 25.90 -4.08
N VAL A 157 8.02 24.87 -3.28
CA VAL A 157 9.27 24.14 -3.04
C VAL A 157 9.36 22.85 -3.85
N SER A 158 8.24 22.36 -4.36
CA SER A 158 8.17 21.18 -5.23
C SER A 158 6.98 21.25 -6.16
N LEU A 159 7.16 20.72 -7.37
CA LEU A 159 6.10 20.51 -8.36
C LEU A 159 6.09 19.05 -8.78
N LEU A 160 4.90 18.49 -8.89
CA LEU A 160 4.72 17.10 -9.24
C LEU A 160 3.71 17.00 -10.39
N VAL A 161 4.10 16.34 -11.46
CA VAL A 161 3.29 16.14 -12.65
C VAL A 161 3.13 14.65 -12.92
N HIS A 162 1.88 14.24 -13.09
CA HIS A 162 1.54 12.91 -13.57
C HIS A 162 1.16 12.98 -15.04
N ASP A 163 1.68 12.05 -15.82
CA ASP A 163 1.26 11.88 -17.21
C ASP A 163 0.27 10.70 -17.38
N ALA A 164 -0.27 10.58 -18.59
CA ALA A 164 -1.22 9.53 -18.92
C ALA A 164 -0.61 8.11 -18.92
N ASP A 165 0.69 8.01 -19.04
CA ASP A 165 1.45 6.75 -19.03
C ASP A 165 1.87 6.32 -17.62
N ASN A 166 1.27 6.93 -16.59
CA ASN A 166 1.56 6.67 -15.21
C ASN A 166 3.02 6.98 -14.80
N SER A 167 3.66 7.88 -15.55
CA SER A 167 4.97 8.42 -15.21
C SER A 167 4.79 9.64 -14.32
N VAL A 168 5.67 9.78 -13.34
CA VAL A 168 5.65 10.88 -12.39
C VAL A 168 6.94 11.67 -12.54
N THR A 169 6.80 12.97 -12.82
CA THR A 169 7.92 13.92 -12.82
C THR A 169 7.82 14.78 -11.57
N LEU A 170 8.84 14.73 -10.73
CA LEU A 170 8.97 15.57 -9.53
C LEU A 170 10.13 16.53 -9.74
N CYS A 171 9.84 17.83 -9.62
CA CYS A 171 10.83 18.89 -9.57
C CYS A 171 10.91 19.44 -8.15
N ARG A 172 12.06 19.35 -7.53
CA ARG A 172 12.36 19.90 -6.21
C ARG A 172 13.23 21.13 -6.32
N LEU A 173 12.75 22.27 -5.84
CA LEU A 173 13.46 23.54 -5.85
C LEU A 173 14.24 23.73 -4.54
N PHE A 174 15.47 24.18 -4.63
CA PHE A 174 16.32 24.44 -3.48
C PHE A 174 17.34 25.52 -3.79
N HIS A 175 18.03 26.00 -2.77
CA HIS A 175 19.04 27.02 -2.90
C HIS A 175 20.41 26.52 -2.41
N VAL A 176 21.44 26.85 -3.15
CA VAL A 176 22.84 26.68 -2.74
C VAL A 176 23.48 28.07 -2.79
N ASP A 177 23.92 28.57 -1.67
CA ASP A 177 24.36 29.95 -1.50
C ASP A 177 23.28 30.94 -1.97
N LYS A 178 23.50 31.63 -3.09
CA LYS A 178 22.55 32.58 -3.69
C LYS A 178 21.90 32.07 -4.97
N GLN A 179 22.26 30.88 -5.40
CA GLN A 179 21.72 30.28 -6.64
C GLN A 179 20.53 29.38 -6.34
N ARG A 180 19.50 29.59 -7.12
CA ARG A 180 18.31 28.70 -7.11
C ARG A 180 18.55 27.58 -8.09
N LEU A 181 18.42 26.36 -7.61
CA LEU A 181 18.62 25.13 -8.38
C LEU A 181 17.35 24.29 -8.37
N SER A 182 17.24 23.42 -9.34
CA SER A 182 16.17 22.44 -9.41
C SER A 182 16.70 21.02 -9.60
N LEU A 183 16.17 20.10 -8.83
CA LEU A 183 16.41 18.66 -8.97
C LEU A 183 15.14 18.03 -9.54
N THR A 184 15.21 17.58 -10.77
CA THR A 184 14.07 16.97 -11.46
C THR A 184 14.29 15.46 -11.59
N ALA A 185 13.34 14.68 -11.11
CA ALA A 185 13.37 13.22 -11.17
C ALA A 185 12.13 12.68 -11.88
N VAL A 186 12.34 11.67 -12.71
CA VAL A 186 11.27 10.95 -13.43
C VAL A 186 11.19 9.52 -12.94
N SER A 187 10.00 9.09 -12.58
CA SER A 187 9.72 7.71 -12.17
C SER A 187 8.62 7.08 -13.01
N ARG A 188 8.73 5.79 -13.29
CA ARG A 188 7.65 4.98 -13.87
C ARG A 188 7.25 3.92 -12.87
N GLY A 189 6.01 4.02 -12.38
CA GLY A 189 5.44 3.03 -11.46
C GLY A 189 5.77 3.21 -9.97
N VAL A 190 6.67 4.13 -9.60
CA VAL A 190 6.91 4.51 -8.19
C VAL A 190 6.16 5.81 -7.89
N GLN A 191 5.37 5.81 -6.84
CA GLN A 191 4.69 7.01 -6.38
C GLN A 191 5.68 7.94 -5.66
N LEU A 192 6.11 9.01 -6.34
CA LEU A 192 6.91 10.05 -5.73
C LEU A 192 6.01 10.97 -4.87
N GLY A 193 6.44 11.25 -3.65
CA GLY A 193 5.84 12.30 -2.82
C GLY A 193 6.56 13.65 -3.04
N PRO A 194 5.95 14.79 -2.66
CA PRO A 194 6.58 16.11 -2.82
C PRO A 194 7.94 16.26 -2.15
N ALA A 195 8.18 15.53 -1.06
CA ALA A 195 9.42 15.55 -0.28
C ALA A 195 10.33 14.35 -0.57
N ALA A 196 10.05 13.54 -1.61
CA ALA A 196 10.79 12.33 -1.89
C ALA A 196 12.29 12.57 -2.16
N LEU A 197 12.64 13.72 -2.71
CA LEU A 197 14.03 14.09 -3.01
C LEU A 197 14.74 14.84 -1.87
N ASP A 198 14.06 15.17 -0.77
CA ASP A 198 14.65 15.93 0.34
C ASP A 198 15.90 15.27 0.94
N PRO A 199 15.97 13.92 1.12
CA PRO A 199 17.18 13.29 1.64
C PRO A 199 18.42 13.48 0.77
N VAL A 200 18.23 13.73 -0.53
CA VAL A 200 19.31 13.90 -1.52
C VAL A 200 19.88 15.33 -1.50
N LEU A 201 19.11 16.32 -1.02
CA LEU A 201 19.51 17.73 -1.08
C LEU A 201 20.77 18.00 -0.28
N VAL A 202 20.95 17.39 0.89
CA VAL A 202 22.13 17.60 1.75
C VAL A 202 23.41 17.11 1.06
N PRO A 203 23.54 15.87 0.60
CA PRO A 203 24.72 15.43 -0.12
C PRO A 203 24.96 16.22 -1.41
N LEU A 204 23.90 16.65 -2.10
CA LEU A 204 24.00 17.44 -3.31
C LEU A 204 24.55 18.87 -3.03
N GLN A 205 24.05 19.54 -2.01
CA GLN A 205 24.55 20.83 -1.56
C GLN A 205 26.04 20.76 -1.18
N THR A 206 26.42 19.71 -0.46
CA THR A 206 27.81 19.48 -0.06
C THR A 206 28.71 19.29 -1.30
N ALA A 207 28.25 18.56 -2.31
CA ALA A 207 28.99 18.35 -3.56
C ALA A 207 29.19 19.65 -4.35
N LEU A 208 28.15 20.49 -4.39
CA LEU A 208 28.17 21.78 -5.13
C LEU A 208 29.07 22.79 -4.45
N VAL A 209 29.04 22.90 -3.13
CA VAL A 209 29.92 23.86 -2.37
C VAL A 209 31.37 23.39 -2.38
N GLY A 210 31.62 22.06 -2.35
CA GLY A 210 32.98 21.50 -2.42
C GLY A 210 33.67 21.78 -3.75
N GLY A 211 32.95 21.64 -4.88
CA GLY A 211 33.50 21.89 -6.22
C GLY A 211 33.87 23.34 -6.50
N ALA A 212 33.17 24.31 -5.91
CA ALA A 212 33.47 25.72 -6.08
C ALA A 212 34.80 26.20 -5.40
N ARG A 213 35.33 25.42 -4.46
CA ARG A 213 36.59 25.76 -3.75
C ARG A 213 37.84 25.24 -4.44
N GLU A 214 37.74 24.35 -5.40
CA GLU A 214 38.89 23.80 -6.14
C GLU A 214 39.22 24.62 -7.41
N GLU A 215 38.36 25.56 -7.81
CA GLU A 215 38.57 26.43 -8.97
C GLU A 215 39.16 27.80 -8.65
N GLU A 216 39.39 28.15 -7.36
CA GLU A 216 40.12 29.38 -6.93
C GLU A 216 41.60 29.07 -6.66
#